data_0642128e24d09ae50dcb4e79ba7866ec
#
_entry.id   0642128e24d09ae50dcb4e79ba7866ec
#
_cell.length_a   1.000
_cell.length_b   1.000
_cell.length_c   1.000
_cell.angle_alpha   90.00
_cell.angle_beta   90.00
_cell.angle_gamma   90.00
#
_symmetry.space_group_name_H-M   'P 1'
#
loop_
_entity.id
_entity.type
_entity.pdbx_description
1 polymer ?
#
loop_
_entity_poly.entity_id
_entity_poly.type
_entity_poly.pdbx_seq_one_letter_code
_entity_poly.pdbx_strand_id
1 'polypeptide(L)'
;MEVFVPFDATDPKTRLSDLLDADERSAVARAMLRDVLDALAETPHQPRVLATEDVDCSAPVTVDDRPLTPAVNDALAAVDGPAAVVMADLALVTPDALGRLFEPDAGVVLAPGLGGGTNALLARRPAFRVDYHGFSYRDHVEAATAVGGDVVTVDSFRLAVDVDAPDDLVEVLLHTDGRTAATLHSLGVELAPTESRGAVTRRS
;
A
#
# COMPACT_ATOMS: atom_id res chain seq x y z
N MET A 1 -0.09 18.16 0.97
CA MET A 1 -0.30 17.60 -0.38
C MET A 1 -1.34 16.51 -0.30
N GLU A 2 -1.91 16.12 -1.42
CA GLU A 2 -2.84 15.01 -1.50
C GLU A 2 -2.09 13.68 -1.59
N VAL A 3 -2.58 12.66 -0.87
CA VAL A 3 -2.01 11.30 -0.88
C VAL A 3 -3.11 10.34 -1.28
N PHE A 4 -2.98 9.72 -2.45
CA PHE A 4 -3.93 8.74 -2.95
C PHE A 4 -3.63 7.37 -2.36
N VAL A 5 -4.68 6.69 -1.90
CA VAL A 5 -4.60 5.33 -1.35
C VAL A 5 -5.51 4.43 -2.19
N PRO A 6 -4.94 3.72 -3.21
CA PRO A 6 -5.73 2.80 -4.02
C PRO A 6 -6.21 1.61 -3.19
N PHE A 7 -7.49 1.22 -3.36
CA PHE A 7 -8.11 0.13 -2.62
C PHE A 7 -9.08 -0.65 -3.50
N ASP A 8 -8.83 -1.94 -3.66
CA ASP A 8 -9.79 -2.87 -4.25
C ASP A 8 -10.79 -3.32 -3.17
N ALA A 9 -12.04 -2.92 -3.32
CA ALA A 9 -13.12 -3.25 -2.40
C ALA A 9 -13.96 -4.45 -2.85
N THR A 10 -13.82 -4.88 -4.11
CA THR A 10 -14.72 -5.86 -4.74
C THR A 10 -14.37 -7.31 -4.37
N ASP A 11 -13.13 -7.74 -4.61
CA ASP A 11 -12.65 -9.09 -4.23
C ASP A 11 -11.17 -9.04 -3.84
N PRO A 12 -10.87 -8.41 -2.68
CA PRO A 12 -9.49 -8.20 -2.28
C PRO A 12 -8.80 -9.49 -1.85
N LYS A 13 -7.47 -9.51 -2.02
CA LYS A 13 -6.57 -10.51 -1.43
C LYS A 13 -6.92 -11.97 -1.76
N THR A 14 -7.26 -12.23 -3.02
CA THR A 14 -7.64 -13.57 -3.50
C THR A 14 -6.59 -14.65 -3.26
N ARG A 15 -5.29 -14.27 -3.18
CA ARG A 15 -4.20 -15.20 -2.85
C ARG A 15 -4.22 -15.70 -1.39
N LEU A 16 -5.05 -15.09 -0.52
CA LEU A 16 -5.28 -15.56 0.84
C LEU A 16 -6.44 -16.57 0.94
N SER A 17 -7.06 -16.99 -0.18
CA SER A 17 -8.26 -17.82 -0.19
C SER A 17 -8.07 -19.23 0.42
N ASP A 18 -6.84 -19.74 0.47
CA ASP A 18 -6.55 -21.01 1.13
C ASP A 18 -6.61 -20.91 2.67
N LEU A 19 -6.53 -19.69 3.21
CA LEU A 19 -6.52 -19.42 4.64
C LEU A 19 -7.78 -18.70 5.13
N LEU A 20 -8.34 -17.80 4.31
CA LEU A 20 -9.42 -16.88 4.66
C LEU A 20 -10.55 -16.97 3.63
N ASP A 21 -11.80 -16.97 4.09
CA ASP A 21 -12.95 -16.84 3.18
C ASP A 21 -13.08 -15.38 2.64
N ALA A 22 -14.08 -15.14 1.79
CA ALA A 22 -14.23 -13.85 1.12
C ALA A 22 -14.52 -12.69 2.11
N ASP A 23 -15.35 -12.94 3.11
CA ASP A 23 -15.71 -11.92 4.13
C ASP A 23 -14.49 -11.61 5.02
N GLU A 24 -13.74 -12.64 5.39
CA GLU A 24 -12.51 -12.52 6.17
C GLU A 24 -11.41 -11.78 5.39
N ARG A 25 -11.22 -12.08 4.09
CA ARG A 25 -10.30 -11.33 3.23
C ARG A 25 -10.67 -9.85 3.14
N SER A 26 -11.97 -9.56 2.99
CA SER A 26 -12.48 -8.19 2.99
C SER A 26 -12.23 -7.49 4.33
N ALA A 27 -12.42 -8.19 5.45
CA ALA A 27 -12.14 -7.65 6.78
C ALA A 27 -10.65 -7.33 6.97
N VAL A 28 -9.76 -8.21 6.55
CA VAL A 28 -8.30 -8.00 6.59
C VAL A 28 -7.89 -6.83 5.68
N ALA A 29 -8.39 -6.77 4.44
CA ALA A 29 -8.09 -5.67 3.52
C ALA A 29 -8.53 -4.32 4.08
N ARG A 30 -9.73 -4.24 4.68
CA ARG A 30 -10.21 -3.01 5.35
C ARG A 30 -9.39 -2.67 6.59
N ALA A 31 -8.87 -3.64 7.31
CA ALA A 31 -7.98 -3.40 8.45
C ALA A 31 -6.66 -2.78 7.99
N MET A 32 -6.06 -3.31 6.91
CA MET A 32 -4.85 -2.75 6.30
C MET A 32 -5.06 -1.31 5.81
N LEU A 33 -6.16 -1.05 5.09
CA LEU A 33 -6.51 0.31 4.68
C LEU A 33 -6.57 1.26 5.88
N ARG A 34 -7.18 0.83 6.99
CA ARG A 34 -7.28 1.66 8.21
C ARG A 34 -5.92 1.88 8.86
N ASP A 35 -5.03 0.88 8.90
CA ASP A 35 -3.67 1.05 9.41
C ASP A 35 -2.90 2.09 8.57
N VAL A 36 -3.04 2.07 7.24
CA VAL A 36 -2.43 3.06 6.33
C VAL A 36 -3.02 4.45 6.58
N LEU A 37 -4.35 4.57 6.71
CA LEU A 37 -5.00 5.86 6.96
C LEU A 37 -4.66 6.43 8.35
N ASP A 38 -4.57 5.57 9.38
CA ASP A 38 -4.15 6.00 10.72
C ASP A 38 -2.71 6.53 10.70
N ALA A 39 -1.78 5.86 10.00
CA ALA A 39 -0.41 6.34 9.84
C ALA A 39 -0.33 7.66 9.04
N LEU A 40 -1.14 7.83 8.00
CA LEU A 40 -1.22 9.07 7.24
C LEU A 40 -1.83 10.22 8.04
N ALA A 41 -2.78 9.94 8.93
CA ALA A 41 -3.41 10.96 9.78
C ALA A 41 -2.42 11.61 10.77
N GLU A 42 -1.31 10.95 11.09
CA GLU A 42 -0.22 11.52 11.89
C GLU A 42 0.75 12.37 11.08
N THR A 43 0.56 12.47 9.76
CA THR A 43 1.35 13.33 8.86
C THR A 43 0.57 14.62 8.52
N PRO A 44 1.24 15.68 8.05
CA PRO A 44 0.56 16.91 7.62
C PRO A 44 -0.10 16.78 6.24
N HIS A 45 -0.33 15.58 5.75
CA HIS A 45 -0.84 15.30 4.42
C HIS A 45 -2.29 14.82 4.48
N GLN A 46 -3.00 14.93 3.35
CA GLN A 46 -4.42 14.61 3.29
C GLN A 46 -4.64 13.35 2.46
N PRO A 47 -5.02 12.22 3.09
CA PRO A 47 -5.34 11.01 2.36
C PRO A 47 -6.66 11.15 1.60
N ARG A 48 -6.72 10.52 0.42
CA ARG A 48 -7.92 10.25 -0.37
C ARG A 48 -7.88 8.82 -0.86
N VAL A 49 -8.90 8.05 -0.55
CA VAL A 49 -9.01 6.67 -1.02
C VAL A 49 -9.53 6.66 -2.45
N LEU A 50 -8.84 5.94 -3.34
CA LEU A 50 -9.31 5.60 -4.68
C LEU A 50 -9.81 4.15 -4.63
N ALA A 51 -11.12 3.96 -4.52
CA ALA A 51 -11.70 2.64 -4.31
C ALA A 51 -12.52 2.18 -5.52
N THR A 52 -12.55 0.85 -5.76
CA THR A 52 -13.38 0.26 -6.81
C THR A 52 -14.87 0.36 -6.50
N GLU A 53 -15.24 0.49 -5.22
CA GLU A 53 -16.61 0.71 -4.73
C GLU A 53 -16.58 1.68 -3.53
N ASP A 54 -17.76 2.10 -3.07
CA ASP A 54 -17.88 2.94 -1.86
C ASP A 54 -17.43 2.19 -0.60
N VAL A 55 -16.64 2.84 0.23
CA VAL A 55 -16.02 2.25 1.43
C VAL A 55 -16.17 3.20 2.61
N ASP A 56 -16.70 2.68 3.71
CA ASP A 56 -16.73 3.41 4.99
C ASP A 56 -15.34 3.46 5.63
N CYS A 57 -14.72 4.65 5.59
CA CYS A 57 -13.40 4.91 6.14
C CYS A 57 -13.25 6.37 6.62
N SER A 58 -12.12 6.67 7.27
CA SER A 58 -11.85 8.00 7.86
C SER A 58 -11.41 9.08 6.86
N ALA A 59 -11.21 8.73 5.58
CA ALA A 59 -10.77 9.65 4.54
C ALA A 59 -11.85 9.82 3.46
N PRO A 60 -11.82 10.93 2.67
CA PRO A 60 -12.65 11.06 1.48
C PRO A 60 -12.42 9.92 0.49
N VAL A 61 -13.49 9.39 -0.08
CA VAL A 61 -13.45 8.32 -1.08
C VAL A 61 -13.77 8.89 -2.46
N THR A 62 -13.01 8.47 -3.44
CA THR A 62 -13.34 8.62 -4.86
C THR A 62 -13.53 7.23 -5.43
N VAL A 63 -14.71 6.94 -5.96
CA VAL A 63 -15.01 5.64 -6.58
C VAL A 63 -14.53 5.67 -8.03
N ASP A 64 -13.67 4.71 -8.38
CA ASP A 64 -13.16 4.49 -9.73
C ASP A 64 -12.92 2.99 -9.93
N ASP A 65 -13.78 2.34 -10.70
CA ASP A 65 -13.76 0.90 -10.96
C ASP A 65 -12.81 0.48 -12.09
N ARG A 66 -12.08 1.45 -12.66
CA ARG A 66 -11.06 1.18 -13.68
C ARG A 66 -9.84 0.46 -13.09
N PRO A 67 -9.01 -0.17 -13.93
CA PRO A 67 -7.74 -0.72 -13.49
C PRO A 67 -6.85 0.31 -12.79
N LEU A 68 -5.99 -0.17 -11.88
CA LEU A 68 -5.15 0.66 -11.01
C LEU A 68 -4.37 1.75 -11.75
N THR A 69 -3.68 1.38 -12.85
CA THR A 69 -2.83 2.31 -13.60
C THR A 69 -3.59 3.54 -14.15
N PRO A 70 -4.70 3.41 -14.90
CA PRO A 70 -5.45 4.58 -15.38
C PRO A 70 -6.08 5.38 -14.24
N ALA A 71 -6.63 4.75 -13.21
CA ALA A 71 -7.23 5.44 -12.07
C ALA A 71 -6.21 6.31 -11.33
N VAL A 72 -5.03 5.77 -11.04
CA VAL A 72 -3.94 6.51 -10.38
C VAL A 72 -3.38 7.62 -11.26
N ASN A 73 -3.18 7.37 -12.56
CA ASN A 73 -2.68 8.40 -13.47
C ASN A 73 -3.62 9.59 -13.60
N ASP A 74 -4.93 9.35 -13.66
CA ASP A 74 -5.92 10.43 -13.72
C ASP A 74 -5.98 11.20 -12.39
N ALA A 75 -5.88 10.50 -11.25
CA ALA A 75 -5.81 11.13 -9.94
C ALA A 75 -4.57 12.03 -9.79
N LEU A 76 -3.40 11.55 -10.20
CA LEU A 76 -2.16 12.34 -10.19
C LEU A 76 -2.27 13.55 -11.13
N ALA A 77 -2.88 13.40 -12.30
CA ALA A 77 -3.05 14.48 -13.27
C ALA A 77 -4.06 15.55 -12.83
N ALA A 78 -4.99 15.22 -11.95
CA ALA A 78 -6.00 16.15 -11.45
C ALA A 78 -5.48 17.09 -10.35
N VAL A 79 -4.29 16.82 -9.79
CA VAL A 79 -3.69 17.63 -8.73
C VAL A 79 -2.76 18.68 -9.33
N ASP A 80 -2.97 19.93 -8.97
CA ASP A 80 -2.03 21.00 -9.30
C ASP A 80 -0.93 21.08 -8.23
N GLY A 81 0.14 20.34 -8.45
CA GLY A 81 1.29 20.28 -7.56
C GLY A 81 1.73 18.85 -7.19
N PRO A 82 2.55 18.71 -6.12
CA PRO A 82 3.01 17.40 -5.65
C PRO A 82 1.87 16.50 -5.17
N ALA A 83 1.88 15.24 -5.58
CA ALA A 83 0.96 14.22 -5.11
C ALA A 83 1.69 12.92 -4.82
N ALA A 84 1.17 12.13 -3.89
CA ALA A 84 1.74 10.86 -3.53
C ALA A 84 0.72 9.72 -3.72
N VAL A 85 1.23 8.51 -3.84
CA VAL A 85 0.45 7.27 -3.82
C VAL A 85 1.05 6.36 -2.75
N VAL A 86 0.20 5.78 -1.92
CA VAL A 86 0.57 4.81 -0.90
C VAL A 86 -0.40 3.64 -1.01
N MET A 87 0.10 2.44 -1.23
CA MET A 87 -0.75 1.25 -1.37
C MET A 87 -1.48 0.93 -0.07
N ALA A 88 -2.74 0.47 -0.17
CA ALA A 88 -3.61 0.20 0.97
C ALA A 88 -3.25 -1.07 1.76
N ASP A 89 -2.36 -1.89 1.25
CA ASP A 89 -1.94 -3.18 1.82
C ASP A 89 -0.61 -3.14 2.59
N LEU A 90 -0.12 -1.94 2.88
CA LEU A 90 1.08 -1.71 3.67
C LEU A 90 0.78 -1.77 5.18
N ALA A 91 0.35 -2.92 5.68
CA ALA A 91 -0.05 -3.11 7.08
C ALA A 91 1.03 -2.76 8.13
N LEU A 92 2.29 -2.67 7.71
CA LEU A 92 3.43 -2.34 8.57
C LEU A 92 3.80 -0.85 8.54
N VAL A 93 3.12 -0.03 7.73
CA VAL A 93 3.48 1.37 7.55
C VAL A 93 3.41 2.14 8.86
N THR A 94 4.34 3.09 9.03
CA THR A 94 4.39 3.98 10.19
C THR A 94 4.52 5.43 9.74
N PRO A 95 4.14 6.41 10.58
CA PRO A 95 4.34 7.83 10.26
C PRO A 95 5.80 8.17 9.92
N ASP A 96 6.75 7.56 10.63
CA ASP A 96 8.19 7.75 10.36
C ASP A 96 8.60 7.22 8.98
N ALA A 97 8.06 6.07 8.55
CA ALA A 97 8.33 5.53 7.22
C ALA A 97 7.75 6.42 6.11
N LEU A 98 6.55 6.96 6.32
CA LEU A 98 5.93 7.93 5.44
C LEU A 98 6.73 9.25 5.41
N GLY A 99 7.22 9.70 6.56
CA GLY A 99 8.11 10.87 6.64
C GLY A 99 9.33 10.74 5.72
N ARG A 100 9.98 9.57 5.71
CA ARG A 100 11.10 9.28 4.80
C ARG A 100 10.72 9.31 3.32
N LEU A 101 9.49 8.95 2.98
CA LEU A 101 8.98 9.06 1.60
C LEU A 101 8.78 10.52 1.20
N PHE A 102 8.30 11.36 2.12
CA PHE A 102 7.92 12.74 1.82
C PHE A 102 9.06 13.75 1.96
N GLU A 103 10.12 13.42 2.73
CA GLU A 103 11.25 14.31 3.03
C GLU A 103 12.13 14.65 1.81
N PRO A 104 12.51 13.71 0.92
CA PRO A 104 13.46 14.02 -0.15
C PRO A 104 12.93 15.07 -1.11
N ASP A 105 13.76 16.10 -1.39
CA ASP A 105 13.47 17.13 -2.39
C ASP A 105 13.93 16.65 -3.78
N ALA A 106 13.21 15.67 -4.32
CA ALA A 106 13.46 15.07 -5.62
C ALA A 106 12.23 15.17 -6.52
N GLY A 107 12.43 15.10 -7.84
CA GLY A 107 11.35 15.13 -8.82
C GLY A 107 10.38 13.97 -8.67
N VAL A 108 10.90 12.78 -8.37
CA VAL A 108 10.11 11.59 -8.01
C VAL A 108 10.81 10.82 -6.89
N VAL A 109 10.06 10.40 -5.88
CA VAL A 109 10.54 9.52 -4.81
C VAL A 109 9.77 8.21 -4.90
N LEU A 110 10.47 7.08 -4.83
CA LEU A 110 9.90 5.74 -4.99
C LEU A 110 10.25 4.86 -3.80
N ALA A 111 9.29 4.12 -3.26
CA ALA A 111 9.51 3.04 -2.31
C ALA A 111 9.16 1.70 -2.99
N PRO A 112 10.16 0.84 -3.27
CA PRO A 112 9.95 -0.45 -3.88
C PRO A 112 9.31 -1.44 -2.93
N GLY A 113 8.47 -2.35 -3.47
CA GLY A 113 8.02 -3.55 -2.79
C GLY A 113 9.02 -4.70 -2.93
N LEU A 114 8.99 -5.65 -2.00
CA LEU A 114 9.84 -6.87 -2.03
C LEU A 114 9.63 -7.68 -3.31
N GLY A 115 8.42 -7.65 -3.88
CA GLY A 115 8.06 -8.30 -5.13
C GLY A 115 8.55 -7.59 -6.41
N GLY A 116 9.21 -6.43 -6.30
CA GLY A 116 9.65 -5.63 -7.44
C GLY A 116 8.62 -4.62 -7.95
N GLY A 117 7.48 -4.51 -7.30
CA GLY A 117 6.49 -3.45 -7.52
C GLY A 117 6.90 -2.12 -6.90
N THR A 118 6.02 -1.13 -6.98
CA THR A 118 6.17 0.16 -6.30
C THR A 118 5.04 0.32 -5.30
N ASN A 119 5.36 0.26 -4.02
CA ASN A 119 4.38 0.28 -2.94
C ASN A 119 4.00 1.70 -2.50
N ALA A 120 4.91 2.66 -2.64
CA ALA A 120 4.59 4.06 -2.43
C ALA A 120 5.44 4.96 -3.32
N LEU A 121 4.91 6.13 -3.66
CA LEU A 121 5.64 7.12 -4.44
C LEU A 121 5.20 8.55 -4.10
N LEU A 122 6.09 9.50 -4.39
CA LEU A 122 5.79 10.92 -4.40
C LEU A 122 6.23 11.49 -5.75
N ALA A 123 5.32 12.12 -6.47
CA ALA A 123 5.56 12.76 -7.75
C ALA A 123 5.45 14.29 -7.62
N ARG A 124 6.53 15.00 -7.95
CA ARG A 124 6.57 16.46 -8.10
C ARG A 124 6.66 16.89 -9.57
N ARG A 125 6.71 15.92 -10.49
CA ARG A 125 6.75 16.15 -11.95
C ARG A 125 5.37 15.88 -12.55
N PRO A 126 4.64 16.88 -13.05
CA PRO A 126 3.29 16.70 -13.60
C PRO A 126 3.23 15.75 -14.81
N ALA A 127 4.35 15.57 -15.50
CA ALA A 127 4.43 14.65 -16.65
C ALA A 127 4.71 13.19 -16.24
N PHE A 128 5.05 12.92 -14.98
CA PHE A 128 5.28 11.55 -14.52
C PHE A 128 3.99 10.73 -14.58
N ARG A 129 4.12 9.51 -15.06
CA ARG A 129 3.03 8.52 -15.13
C ARG A 129 3.49 7.20 -14.58
N VAL A 130 2.58 6.50 -13.91
CA VAL A 130 2.78 5.14 -13.42
C VAL A 130 2.32 4.12 -14.44
N ASP A 131 2.90 2.91 -14.36
CA ASP A 131 2.41 1.71 -15.03
C ASP A 131 2.60 0.54 -14.08
N TYR A 132 1.52 0.17 -13.36
CA TYR A 132 1.55 -0.87 -12.34
C TYR A 132 1.45 -2.26 -12.97
N HIS A 133 2.49 -3.06 -12.78
CA HIS A 133 2.59 -4.48 -13.11
C HIS A 133 3.65 -5.14 -12.23
N GLY A 134 3.93 -6.45 -12.39
CA GLY A 134 4.77 -7.23 -11.46
C GLY A 134 6.14 -6.65 -11.12
N PHE A 135 6.82 -5.96 -12.06
CA PHE A 135 8.15 -5.35 -11.84
C PHE A 135 8.15 -3.84 -12.07
N SER A 136 7.05 -3.19 -11.77
CA SER A 136 6.79 -1.77 -12.08
C SER A 136 7.81 -0.77 -11.49
N TYR A 137 8.54 -1.14 -10.43
CA TYR A 137 9.53 -0.24 -9.83
C TYR A 137 10.59 0.23 -10.83
N ARG A 138 11.14 -0.70 -11.64
CA ARG A 138 12.17 -0.33 -12.62
C ARG A 138 11.63 0.59 -13.70
N ASP A 139 10.42 0.33 -14.17
CA ASP A 139 9.79 1.13 -15.21
C ASP A 139 9.39 2.50 -14.68
N HIS A 140 9.00 2.60 -13.40
CA HIS A 140 8.78 3.89 -12.75
C HIS A 140 10.07 4.72 -12.61
N VAL A 141 11.23 4.09 -12.34
CA VAL A 141 12.54 4.77 -12.34
C VAL A 141 12.86 5.30 -13.74
N GLU A 142 12.64 4.51 -14.78
CA GLU A 142 12.86 4.92 -16.18
C GLU A 142 11.89 6.05 -16.58
N ALA A 143 10.61 5.94 -16.26
CA ALA A 143 9.59 6.96 -16.52
C ALA A 143 9.92 8.29 -15.82
N ALA A 144 10.35 8.24 -14.56
CA ALA A 144 10.74 9.42 -13.80
C ALA A 144 11.97 10.11 -14.41
N THR A 145 12.96 9.33 -14.84
CA THR A 145 14.16 9.84 -15.52
C THR A 145 13.80 10.47 -16.87
N ALA A 146 12.90 9.85 -17.63
CA ALA A 146 12.47 10.33 -18.95
C ALA A 146 11.77 11.70 -18.89
N VAL A 147 11.09 12.03 -17.79
CA VAL A 147 10.46 13.35 -17.60
C VAL A 147 11.42 14.39 -17.00
N GLY A 148 12.72 14.10 -16.98
CA GLY A 148 13.75 15.01 -16.48
C GLY A 148 13.71 15.19 -14.96
N GLY A 149 13.20 14.21 -14.23
CA GLY A 149 13.19 14.16 -12.77
C GLY A 149 14.46 13.50 -12.22
N ASP A 150 14.99 14.06 -11.14
CA ASP A 150 15.84 13.32 -10.22
C ASP A 150 14.99 12.31 -9.47
N VAL A 151 15.52 11.11 -9.28
CA VAL A 151 14.83 9.98 -8.65
C VAL A 151 15.53 9.61 -7.36
N VAL A 152 14.76 9.54 -6.27
CA VAL A 152 15.25 9.03 -5.00
C VAL A 152 14.49 7.75 -4.67
N THR A 153 15.22 6.71 -4.29
CA THR A 153 14.66 5.47 -3.76
C THR A 153 14.69 5.51 -2.23
N VAL A 154 13.54 5.26 -1.61
CA VAL A 154 13.43 5.09 -0.17
C VAL A 154 13.49 3.60 0.17
N ASP A 155 14.59 3.17 0.76
CA ASP A 155 14.73 1.83 1.30
C ASP A 155 14.11 1.79 2.70
N SER A 156 13.00 1.09 2.83
CA SER A 156 12.24 0.97 4.07
C SER A 156 11.50 -0.35 4.13
N PHE A 157 11.86 -1.21 5.08
CA PHE A 157 11.13 -2.44 5.34
C PHE A 157 9.63 -2.20 5.53
N ARG A 158 9.25 -1.12 6.23
CA ARG A 158 7.86 -0.76 6.51
C ARG A 158 7.05 -0.36 5.27
N LEU A 159 7.70 0.07 4.21
CA LEU A 159 7.08 0.39 2.92
C LEU A 159 7.28 -0.74 1.89
N ALA A 160 8.21 -1.66 2.12
CA ALA A 160 8.53 -2.72 1.17
C ALA A 160 7.63 -3.95 1.31
N VAL A 161 7.02 -4.17 2.49
CA VAL A 161 6.15 -5.32 2.74
C VAL A 161 4.71 -4.95 2.44
N ASP A 162 4.22 -5.38 1.30
CA ASP A 162 2.81 -5.47 0.94
C ASP A 162 2.27 -6.86 1.28
N VAL A 163 1.04 -6.94 1.72
CA VAL A 163 0.41 -8.20 2.14
C VAL A 163 -0.41 -8.78 1.00
N ASP A 164 0.11 -9.77 0.30
CA ASP A 164 -0.56 -10.43 -0.82
C ASP A 164 -0.75 -11.93 -0.65
N ALA A 165 0.12 -12.60 0.07
CA ALA A 165 0.13 -14.05 0.25
C ALA A 165 0.19 -14.44 1.74
N PRO A 166 -0.12 -15.71 2.10
CA PRO A 166 -0.05 -16.16 3.50
C PRO A 166 1.31 -15.94 4.18
N ASP A 167 2.41 -16.03 3.44
CA ASP A 167 3.76 -15.81 3.98
C ASP A 167 3.96 -14.35 4.42
N ASP A 168 3.28 -13.39 3.82
CA ASP A 168 3.40 -11.97 4.19
C ASP A 168 2.71 -11.68 5.53
N LEU A 169 1.71 -12.48 5.92
CA LEU A 169 1.04 -12.36 7.21
C LEU A 169 1.97 -12.63 8.40
N VAL A 170 3.06 -13.38 8.19
CA VAL A 170 4.10 -13.59 9.19
C VAL A 170 4.70 -12.26 9.62
N GLU A 171 5.01 -11.40 8.65
CA GLU A 171 5.62 -10.09 8.92
C GLU A 171 4.65 -9.18 9.69
N VAL A 172 3.35 -9.25 9.37
CA VAL A 172 2.32 -8.52 10.11
C VAL A 172 2.29 -8.96 11.57
N LEU A 173 2.21 -10.26 11.81
CA LEU A 173 2.12 -10.81 13.18
C LEU A 173 3.41 -10.64 14.00
N LEU A 174 4.57 -10.44 13.35
CA LEU A 174 5.84 -10.21 14.03
C LEU A 174 6.15 -8.74 14.30
N HIS A 175 5.64 -7.84 13.47
CA HIS A 175 6.19 -6.47 13.41
C HIS A 175 5.18 -5.36 13.68
N THR A 176 3.90 -5.68 13.89
CA THR A 176 2.89 -4.68 14.27
C THR A 176 1.83 -5.25 15.21
N ASP A 177 1.28 -4.37 16.06
CA ASP A 177 0.10 -4.61 16.88
C ASP A 177 -1.10 -3.81 16.34
N GLY A 178 -1.07 -3.41 15.06
CA GLY A 178 -2.09 -2.62 14.39
C GLY A 178 -3.41 -3.37 14.19
N ARG A 179 -4.35 -2.72 13.50
CA ARG A 179 -5.69 -3.28 13.24
C ARG A 179 -5.64 -4.57 12.44
N THR A 180 -4.70 -4.67 11.49
CA THR A 180 -4.51 -5.88 10.69
C THR A 180 -4.11 -7.06 11.56
N ALA A 181 -3.12 -6.90 12.44
CA ALA A 181 -2.71 -7.95 13.36
C ALA A 181 -3.85 -8.35 14.31
N ALA A 182 -4.58 -7.39 14.87
CA ALA A 182 -5.74 -7.64 15.72
C ALA A 182 -6.86 -8.40 14.98
N THR A 183 -7.11 -8.05 13.71
CA THR A 183 -8.09 -8.75 12.87
C THR A 183 -7.65 -10.20 12.61
N LEU A 184 -6.39 -10.43 12.22
CA LEU A 184 -5.84 -11.77 12.02
C LEU A 184 -5.98 -12.63 13.27
N HIS A 185 -5.62 -12.10 14.44
CA HIS A 185 -5.81 -12.82 15.72
C HIS A 185 -7.28 -13.15 16.01
N SER A 186 -8.21 -12.23 15.72
CA SER A 186 -9.65 -12.48 15.91
C SER A 186 -10.20 -13.59 14.99
N LEU A 187 -9.56 -13.76 13.82
CA LEU A 187 -9.85 -14.83 12.87
C LEU A 187 -9.11 -16.14 13.20
N GLY A 188 -8.35 -16.19 14.30
CA GLY A 188 -7.58 -17.36 14.71
C GLY A 188 -6.31 -17.60 13.91
N VAL A 189 -5.84 -16.59 13.14
CA VAL A 189 -4.58 -16.68 12.40
C VAL A 189 -3.43 -16.39 13.36
N GLU A 190 -2.47 -17.31 13.44
CA GLU A 190 -1.32 -17.24 14.34
C GLU A 190 -0.05 -17.70 13.67
N LEU A 191 1.09 -17.32 14.25
CA LEU A 191 2.38 -17.86 13.82
C LEU A 191 2.44 -19.36 14.10
N ALA A 192 2.71 -20.15 13.08
CA ALA A 192 2.91 -21.59 13.24
C ALA A 192 4.30 -21.86 13.83
N PRO A 193 4.40 -22.78 14.82
CA PRO A 193 5.71 -23.25 15.26
C PRO A 193 6.35 -24.04 14.11
N THR A 194 7.46 -23.54 13.56
CA THR A 194 8.20 -24.18 12.49
C THR A 194 9.68 -24.29 12.85
N GLU A 195 10.35 -25.32 12.35
CA GLU A 195 11.80 -25.47 12.49
C GLU A 195 12.59 -24.69 11.41
N SER A 196 11.88 -24.04 10.48
CA SER A 196 12.44 -23.33 9.33
C SER A 196 11.86 -21.93 9.21
N ARG A 197 11.59 -21.46 7.99
CA ARG A 197 10.99 -20.15 7.72
C ARG A 197 9.58 -20.05 8.38
N GLY A 198 9.30 -18.90 8.99
CA GLY A 198 8.02 -18.66 9.63
C GLY A 198 6.84 -18.92 8.69
N ALA A 199 5.75 -19.42 9.25
CA ALA A 199 4.49 -19.63 8.54
C ALA A 199 3.33 -19.22 9.45
N VAL A 200 2.15 -19.06 8.89
CA VAL A 200 0.91 -18.86 9.65
C VAL A 200 0.07 -20.13 9.64
N THR A 201 -0.74 -20.29 10.68
CA THR A 201 -1.75 -21.34 10.78
C THR A 201 -3.03 -20.76 11.32
N ARG A 202 -4.13 -21.49 11.16
CA ARG A 202 -5.42 -21.13 11.71
C ARG A 202 -5.80 -22.10 12.82
N ARG A 203 -6.22 -21.58 13.98
CA ARG A 203 -6.83 -22.40 15.02
C ARG A 203 -8.17 -22.96 14.56
N SER A 204 -8.35 -24.24 14.76
CA SER A 204 -9.63 -24.93 14.52
C SER A 204 -10.68 -24.53 15.55
#